data_2931a3efb921d30846e204f2a657f485
#
_entry.id   2931a3efb921d30846e204f2a657f485
#
_cell.length_a   1.000
_cell.length_b   1.000
_cell.length_c   1.000
_cell.angle_alpha   90.00
_cell.angle_beta   90.00
_cell.angle_gamma   90.00
#
_symmetry.space_group_name_H-M   'P 1'
#
loop_
_entity.id
_entity.type
_entity.pdbx_description
1 polymer ?
#
loop_
_entity_poly.entity_id
_entity_poly.type
_entity_poly.pdbx_seq_one_letter_code
_entity_poly.pdbx_strand_id
1 'polypeptide(L)'
;MKIDFDQIPLKHLPNFNGGEKEFAAHMLIDENSKILLGRLIPGASIGYHRHENSYEVIYFLSGCGKALYNADETGIENAVEERIAAGDCHYCPEGHFHSLINNGDDDLVFFAVVPLKK
;
A
#
# COMPACT_ATOMS: atom_id res chain seq x y z
N MET A 1 -5.86 0.61 -22.79
CA MET A 1 -4.44 0.32 -23.04
C MET A 1 -3.93 -0.73 -22.06
N LYS A 2 -3.03 -1.58 -22.51
CA LYS A 2 -2.41 -2.58 -21.65
C LYS A 2 -1.31 -1.94 -20.80
N ILE A 3 -1.30 -2.22 -19.52
CA ILE A 3 -0.19 -1.84 -18.62
C ILE A 3 0.66 -3.08 -18.44
N ASP A 4 1.91 -3.04 -18.91
CA ASP A 4 2.85 -4.12 -18.74
C ASP A 4 3.86 -3.70 -17.65
N PHE A 5 3.65 -4.16 -16.44
CA PHE A 5 4.49 -3.78 -15.30
C PHE A 5 5.94 -4.18 -15.50
N ASP A 6 6.21 -5.27 -16.22
CA ASP A 6 7.58 -5.70 -16.49
C ASP A 6 8.38 -4.69 -17.32
N GLN A 7 7.68 -3.83 -18.07
CA GLN A 7 8.31 -2.78 -18.86
C GLN A 7 8.50 -1.48 -18.07
N ILE A 8 7.98 -1.40 -16.85
CA ILE A 8 8.15 -0.26 -15.96
C ILE A 8 9.26 -0.61 -14.97
N PRO A 9 10.35 0.18 -14.90
CA PRO A 9 11.43 -0.12 -13.95
C PRO A 9 10.92 -0.20 -12.51
N LEU A 10 11.44 -1.17 -11.76
CA LEU A 10 11.12 -1.31 -10.34
C LEU A 10 11.69 -0.12 -9.58
N LYS A 11 10.82 0.62 -8.92
CA LYS A 11 11.20 1.78 -8.12
C LYS A 11 11.38 1.35 -6.66
N HIS A 12 12.49 1.73 -6.07
CA HIS A 12 12.81 1.42 -4.67
C HIS A 12 12.59 2.68 -3.82
N LEU A 13 11.75 2.57 -2.80
CA LEU A 13 11.35 3.68 -1.94
C LEU A 13 11.70 3.35 -0.49
N PRO A 14 12.94 3.65 -0.06
CA PRO A 14 13.37 3.34 1.31
C PRO A 14 12.59 4.17 2.33
N ASN A 15 12.19 3.52 3.41
CA ASN A 15 11.46 4.11 4.53
C ASN A 15 10.23 4.91 4.09
N PHE A 16 9.47 4.34 3.16
CA PHE A 16 8.35 5.03 2.53
C PHE A 16 7.29 5.41 3.58
N ASN A 17 6.93 6.69 3.61
CA ASN A 17 6.03 7.27 4.61
C ASN A 17 6.45 6.99 6.05
N GLY A 18 7.76 6.85 6.30
CA GLY A 18 8.29 6.54 7.62
C GLY A 18 8.30 5.07 7.98
N GLY A 19 8.05 4.19 6.99
CA GLY A 19 8.04 2.75 7.21
C GLY A 19 9.43 2.15 7.36
N GLU A 20 9.45 0.83 7.61
CA GLU A 20 10.67 0.05 7.77
C GLU A 20 11.15 -0.52 6.43
N LYS A 21 12.47 -0.60 6.26
CA LYS A 21 13.10 -1.12 5.05
C LYS A 21 12.63 -0.36 3.82
N GLU A 22 12.28 -1.04 2.74
CA GLU A 22 11.83 -0.34 1.54
C GLU A 22 10.53 -0.93 0.99
N PHE A 23 9.77 -0.08 0.34
CA PHE A 23 8.65 -0.43 -0.52
C PHE A 23 9.17 -0.42 -1.95
N ALA A 24 8.93 -1.47 -2.72
CA ALA A 24 9.33 -1.54 -4.11
C ALA A 24 8.10 -1.71 -5.00
N ALA A 25 8.05 -0.99 -6.12
CA ALA A 25 6.89 -1.04 -6.99
C ALA A 25 7.22 -0.71 -8.44
N HIS A 26 6.51 -1.39 -9.34
CA HIS A 26 6.32 -0.94 -10.72
C HIS A 26 5.10 -0.03 -10.71
N MET A 27 5.27 1.25 -11.04
CA MET A 27 4.25 2.25 -10.80
C MET A 27 4.01 3.11 -12.03
N LEU A 28 2.77 3.13 -12.50
CA LEU A 28 2.31 4.05 -13.53
C LEU A 28 1.60 5.22 -12.83
N ILE A 29 2.11 6.42 -13.01
CA ILE A 29 1.55 7.62 -12.41
C ILE A 29 1.17 8.58 -13.52
N ASP A 30 -0.09 9.03 -13.53
CA ASP A 30 -0.55 10.08 -14.42
C ASP A 30 -1.42 11.08 -13.63
N GLU A 31 -2.12 11.96 -14.34
CA GLU A 31 -2.96 12.97 -13.71
C GLU A 31 -4.21 12.41 -13.04
N ASN A 32 -4.60 11.16 -13.36
CA ASN A 32 -5.82 10.54 -12.85
C ASN A 32 -5.57 9.63 -11.65
N SER A 33 -4.43 8.92 -11.64
CA SER A 33 -4.23 7.88 -10.65
C SER A 33 -2.76 7.42 -10.58
N LYS A 34 -2.49 6.66 -9.52
CA LYS A 34 -1.32 5.80 -9.44
C LYS A 34 -1.82 4.37 -9.53
N ILE A 35 -1.23 3.59 -10.43
CA ILE A 35 -1.56 2.17 -10.60
C ILE A 35 -0.26 1.40 -10.42
N LEU A 36 -0.23 0.46 -9.50
CA LEU A 36 1.04 -0.15 -9.14
C LEU A 36 0.94 -1.63 -8.84
N LEU A 37 2.04 -2.32 -9.10
CA LEU A 37 2.31 -3.66 -8.62
C LEU A 37 3.47 -3.53 -7.64
N GLY A 38 3.19 -3.75 -6.36
CA GLY A 38 4.14 -3.49 -5.29
C GLY A 38 4.49 -4.72 -4.50
N ARG A 39 5.57 -4.60 -3.73
CA ARG A 39 5.96 -5.65 -2.80
C ARG A 39 6.68 -5.08 -1.59
N LEU A 40 6.52 -5.80 -0.48
CA LEU A 40 7.25 -5.59 0.77
C LEU A 40 7.93 -6.89 1.12
N ILE A 41 9.25 -6.85 1.32
CA ILE A 41 9.99 -8.01 1.85
C ILE A 41 9.64 -8.21 3.33
N PRO A 42 9.90 -9.38 3.92
CA PRO A 42 9.63 -9.59 5.34
C PRO A 42 10.26 -8.50 6.23
N GLY A 43 9.44 -7.94 7.11
CA GLY A 43 9.84 -6.84 7.99
C GLY A 43 9.69 -5.45 7.41
N ALA A 44 9.43 -5.34 6.11
CA ALA A 44 9.22 -4.04 5.48
C ALA A 44 7.80 -3.52 5.73
N SER A 45 7.64 -2.21 5.68
CA SER A 45 6.33 -1.58 5.85
C SER A 45 6.23 -0.27 5.09
N ILE A 46 4.99 0.08 4.76
CA ILE A 46 4.61 1.43 4.36
C ILE A 46 4.11 2.11 5.63
N GLY A 47 4.71 3.24 6.00
CA GLY A 47 4.41 3.91 7.26
C GLY A 47 2.99 4.44 7.33
N TYR A 48 2.54 4.71 8.55
CA TYR A 48 1.20 5.20 8.82
C TYR A 48 1.02 6.61 8.22
N HIS A 49 0.04 6.78 7.35
CA HIS A 49 -0.18 8.04 6.65
C HIS A 49 -1.65 8.23 6.30
N ARG A 50 -2.01 9.47 5.99
CA ARG A 50 -3.35 9.86 5.58
C ARG A 50 -3.42 10.00 4.06
N HIS A 51 -4.51 9.53 3.45
CA HIS A 51 -4.82 9.79 2.06
C HIS A 51 -5.61 11.10 1.93
N GLU A 52 -4.96 12.15 1.40
CA GLU A 52 -5.59 13.44 1.12
C GLU A 52 -5.79 13.57 -0.37
N ASN A 53 -7.00 13.98 -0.78
CA ASN A 53 -7.37 14.14 -2.19
C ASN A 53 -7.19 12.86 -3.02
N SER A 54 -7.28 11.71 -2.35
CA SER A 54 -7.15 10.40 -2.98
C SER A 54 -7.76 9.34 -2.07
N TYR A 55 -7.97 8.17 -2.61
CA TYR A 55 -8.25 6.98 -1.82
C TYR A 55 -7.41 5.85 -2.40
N GLU A 56 -7.34 4.70 -1.73
CA GLU A 56 -6.54 3.59 -2.20
C GLU A 56 -7.27 2.28 -2.06
N VAL A 57 -7.18 1.45 -3.11
CA VAL A 57 -7.64 0.06 -3.09
C VAL A 57 -6.43 -0.82 -3.31
N ILE A 58 -6.22 -1.79 -2.43
CA ILE A 58 -5.10 -2.73 -2.49
C ILE A 58 -5.66 -4.15 -2.56
N TYR A 59 -5.28 -4.88 -3.59
CA TYR A 59 -5.62 -6.30 -3.72
C TYR A 59 -4.35 -7.13 -3.53
N PHE A 60 -4.37 -8.08 -2.57
CA PHE A 60 -3.19 -8.87 -2.23
C PHE A 60 -3.11 -10.11 -3.11
N LEU A 61 -1.97 -10.27 -3.78
CA LEU A 61 -1.73 -11.34 -4.75
C LEU A 61 -1.03 -12.53 -4.13
N SER A 62 -0.09 -12.30 -3.21
CA SER A 62 0.65 -13.37 -2.53
C SER A 62 1.24 -12.88 -1.22
N GLY A 63 1.52 -13.82 -0.33
CA GLY A 63 2.04 -13.51 1.00
C GLY A 63 0.95 -13.18 1.99
N CYS A 64 1.35 -12.72 3.15
CA CYS A 64 0.44 -12.25 4.21
C CYS A 64 1.09 -11.11 4.98
N GLY A 65 0.27 -10.38 5.73
CA GLY A 65 0.74 -9.27 6.52
C GLY A 65 -0.38 -8.69 7.36
N LYS A 66 -0.25 -7.42 7.72
CA LYS A 66 -1.31 -6.70 8.41
C LYS A 66 -1.41 -5.27 7.90
N ALA A 67 -2.62 -4.72 7.96
CA ALA A 67 -2.86 -3.31 7.72
C ALA A 67 -3.31 -2.66 9.03
N LEU A 68 -2.89 -1.44 9.26
CA LEU A 68 -3.44 -0.59 10.30
C LEU A 68 -4.39 0.39 9.61
N TYR A 69 -5.54 0.65 10.23
CA TYR A 69 -6.56 1.50 9.64
C TYR A 69 -7.26 2.35 10.68
N ASN A 70 -7.48 3.62 10.35
CA ASN A 70 -8.23 4.54 11.21
C ASN A 70 -8.98 5.56 10.35
N ALA A 71 -10.24 5.79 10.67
CA ALA A 71 -11.07 6.78 9.96
C ALA A 71 -10.82 8.20 10.42
N ASP A 72 -10.18 8.42 11.56
CA ASP A 72 -10.00 9.75 12.14
C ASP A 72 -8.56 10.02 12.58
N GLU A 73 -8.31 11.18 13.15
CA GLU A 73 -6.98 11.68 13.50
C GLU A 73 -6.52 11.28 14.91
N THR A 74 -7.11 10.26 15.52
CA THR A 74 -6.80 9.90 16.91
C THR A 74 -5.43 9.26 17.12
N GLY A 75 -4.73 8.96 16.02
CA GLY A 75 -3.36 8.43 16.09
C GLY A 75 -3.28 6.93 15.89
N ILE A 76 -2.05 6.47 15.67
CA ILE A 76 -1.78 5.07 15.33
C ILE A 76 -2.18 4.10 16.45
N GLU A 77 -2.11 4.53 17.71
CA GLU A 77 -2.46 3.69 18.86
C GLU A 77 -3.95 3.31 18.88
N ASN A 78 -4.78 4.05 18.17
CA ASN A 78 -6.22 3.78 18.05
C ASN A 78 -6.58 3.10 16.72
N ALA A 79 -5.59 2.76 15.91
CA ALA A 79 -5.84 2.12 14.62
C ALA A 79 -6.31 0.68 14.81
N VAL A 80 -7.23 0.26 13.93
CA VAL A 80 -7.68 -1.12 13.87
C VAL A 80 -6.61 -1.93 13.13
N GLU A 81 -6.28 -3.09 13.65
CA GLU A 81 -5.39 -4.05 13.00
C GLU A 81 -6.20 -5.03 12.17
N GLU A 82 -5.87 -5.13 10.89
CA GLU A 82 -6.50 -6.06 9.96
C GLU A 82 -5.46 -7.06 9.47
N ARG A 83 -5.74 -8.34 9.62
CA ARG A 83 -4.93 -9.37 8.97
C ARG A 83 -5.24 -9.39 7.49
N ILE A 84 -4.20 -9.49 6.67
CA ILE A 84 -4.33 -9.54 5.21
C ILE A 84 -3.53 -10.71 4.65
N ALA A 85 -4.08 -11.32 3.60
CA ALA A 85 -3.44 -12.43 2.88
C ALA A 85 -3.90 -12.39 1.43
N ALA A 86 -3.30 -13.25 0.61
CA ALA A 86 -3.67 -13.37 -0.81
C ALA A 86 -5.18 -13.54 -0.97
N GLY A 87 -5.77 -12.75 -1.85
CA GLY A 87 -7.21 -12.74 -2.10
C GLY A 87 -7.98 -11.68 -1.32
N ASP A 88 -7.38 -11.05 -0.31
CA ASP A 88 -8.02 -9.97 0.43
C ASP A 88 -7.89 -8.65 -0.31
N CYS A 89 -8.81 -7.74 -0.03
CA CYS A 89 -8.81 -6.39 -0.57
C CYS A 89 -8.91 -5.40 0.60
N HIS A 90 -8.00 -4.43 0.63
CA HIS A 90 -7.99 -3.38 1.64
C HIS A 90 -8.37 -2.06 0.97
N TYR A 91 -9.27 -1.32 1.61
CA TYR A 91 -9.74 -0.03 1.12
C TYR A 91 -9.46 1.05 2.16
N CYS A 92 -8.79 2.12 1.72
CA CYS A 92 -8.56 3.30 2.54
C CYS A 92 -9.26 4.50 1.88
N PRO A 93 -10.43 4.91 2.39
CA PRO A 93 -11.16 6.07 1.84
C PRO A 93 -10.39 7.37 1.97
N GLU A 94 -10.80 8.37 1.22
CA GLU A 94 -10.24 9.72 1.33
C GLU A 94 -10.34 10.23 2.78
N GLY A 95 -9.26 10.82 3.27
CA GLY A 95 -9.20 11.37 4.62
C GLY A 95 -8.87 10.36 5.70
N HIS A 96 -8.86 9.08 5.37
CA HIS A 96 -8.55 8.02 6.34
C HIS A 96 -7.06 7.73 6.38
N PHE A 97 -6.64 7.07 7.45
CA PHE A 97 -5.24 6.72 7.71
C PHE A 97 -5.03 5.23 7.58
N HIS A 98 -3.90 4.82 7.06
CA HIS A 98 -3.53 3.42 7.05
C HIS A 98 -2.02 3.21 7.00
N SER A 99 -1.63 1.97 7.25
CA SER A 99 -0.27 1.47 7.10
C SER A 99 -0.35 0.04 6.61
N LEU A 100 0.69 -0.42 5.94
CA LEU A 100 0.80 -1.80 5.46
C LEU A 100 2.10 -2.39 5.95
N ILE A 101 2.05 -3.56 6.58
CA ILE A 101 3.20 -4.17 7.24
C ILE A 101 3.32 -5.63 6.81
N ASN A 102 4.49 -6.02 6.34
CA ASN A 102 4.77 -7.42 6.10
C ASN A 102 5.37 -8.04 7.37
N ASN A 103 4.53 -8.73 8.13
CA ASN A 103 4.95 -9.47 9.32
C ASN A 103 5.01 -10.97 9.07
N GLY A 104 5.01 -11.39 7.79
CA GLY A 104 5.15 -12.79 7.39
C GLY A 104 6.58 -13.17 7.05
N ASP A 105 6.75 -14.37 6.52
CA ASP A 105 8.06 -14.94 6.17
C ASP A 105 8.40 -14.82 4.68
N ASP A 106 7.43 -14.48 3.85
CA ASP A 106 7.58 -14.32 2.40
C ASP A 106 7.26 -12.91 1.97
N ASP A 107 7.61 -12.56 0.74
CA ASP A 107 7.26 -11.26 0.18
C ASP A 107 5.74 -11.08 0.14
N LEU A 108 5.29 -9.90 0.53
CA LEU A 108 3.90 -9.49 0.38
C LEU A 108 3.79 -8.75 -0.96
N VAL A 109 3.05 -9.34 -1.91
CA VAL A 109 2.89 -8.79 -3.26
C VAL A 109 1.44 -8.35 -3.44
N PHE A 110 1.26 -7.15 -3.98
CA PHE A 110 -0.06 -6.56 -4.09
C PHE A 110 -0.19 -5.65 -5.30
N PHE A 111 -1.43 -5.52 -5.76
CA PHE A 111 -1.83 -4.58 -6.79
C PHE A 111 -2.63 -3.47 -6.11
N ALA A 112 -2.29 -2.22 -6.41
CA ALA A 112 -2.99 -1.09 -5.82
C ALA A 112 -3.32 -0.01 -6.84
N VAL A 113 -4.42 0.66 -6.60
CA VAL A 113 -4.85 1.83 -7.37
C VAL A 113 -5.13 2.96 -6.40
N VAL A 114 -4.53 4.11 -6.67
CA VAL A 114 -4.73 5.33 -5.90
C VAL A 114 -5.32 6.38 -6.85
N PRO A 115 -6.65 6.43 -7.01
CA PRO A 115 -7.27 7.47 -7.82
C PRO A 115 -7.07 8.84 -7.17
N LEU A 116 -6.71 9.82 -7.99
CA LEU A 116 -6.47 11.18 -7.51
C LEU A 116 -7.72 12.02 -7.73
N LYS A 117 -8.15 12.68 -6.68
CA LYS A 117 -9.31 13.58 -6.75
C LYS A 117 -8.84 14.92 -7.28
N LYS A 118 -9.52 15.41 -8.30
CA LYS A 118 -9.20 16.70 -8.94
C LYS A 118 -10.00 17.84 -8.33
#